data_8e94c85e53fd9de88c7db935771f5a2a
#
_entry.id   8e94c85e53fd9de88c7db935771f5a2a
#
_cell.length_a   1.000
_cell.length_b   1.000
_cell.length_c   1.000
_cell.angle_alpha   90.00
_cell.angle_beta   90.00
_cell.angle_gamma   90.00
#
_symmetry.space_group_name_H-M   'P 1'
#
loop_
_entity.id
_entity.type
_entity.pdbx_description
1 polymer ?
#
loop_
_entity_poly.entity_id
_entity_poly.type
_entity_poly.pdbx_seq_one_letter_code
_entity_poly.pdbx_strand_id
1 'polypeptide(L)'
;YVDLGVKEGAKLVVDGRGLKLQGYENGFYIGGCLFDHVKKDMRIYKEEIFGPVLSVIRVKTFEEAAKLINDHEYGNGVSIYTRDGDAGRTFASKIQVGMVGINVPIPVPMAFHSFGGWKRSLFGDSAMHGMEGIKFYTKLKTITSRWPSGIRSNPEFVMPTMK
;
A
#
# COMPACT_ATOMS: atom_id res chain seq x y z
N TYR A 1 -1.98 8.49 21.87
CA TYR A 1 -3.02 8.30 20.84
C TYR A 1 -4.30 7.66 21.39
N VAL A 2 -4.22 6.75 22.37
CA VAL A 2 -5.44 6.17 22.98
C VAL A 2 -6.22 7.23 23.76
N ASP A 3 -5.53 8.06 24.56
CA ASP A 3 -6.15 9.20 25.25
C ASP A 3 -6.71 10.23 24.26
N LEU A 4 -5.97 10.47 23.17
CA LEU A 4 -6.39 11.39 22.11
C LEU A 4 -7.68 10.92 21.45
N GLY A 5 -7.80 9.64 21.10
CA GLY A 5 -9.00 9.07 20.50
C GLY A 5 -10.23 9.23 21.38
N VAL A 6 -10.11 8.99 22.68
CA VAL A 6 -11.19 9.24 23.67
C VAL A 6 -11.55 10.72 23.70
N LYS A 7 -10.55 11.60 23.77
CA LYS A 7 -10.75 13.06 23.80
C LYS A 7 -11.44 13.60 22.56
N GLU A 8 -11.16 13.01 21.40
CA GLU A 8 -11.78 13.37 20.11
C GLU A 8 -13.20 12.80 19.97
N GLY A 9 -13.64 11.98 20.91
CA GLY A 9 -15.01 11.44 20.95
C GLY A 9 -15.19 10.08 20.25
N ALA A 10 -14.12 9.38 19.94
CA ALA A 10 -14.21 7.98 19.53
C ALA A 10 -14.56 7.08 20.72
N LYS A 11 -15.28 5.99 20.47
CA LYS A 11 -15.66 5.04 21.53
C LYS A 11 -14.54 4.03 21.73
N LEU A 12 -13.82 4.11 22.85
CA LEU A 12 -12.88 3.08 23.24
C LEU A 12 -13.64 1.81 23.69
N VAL A 13 -13.53 0.75 22.91
CA VAL A 13 -14.20 -0.53 23.14
C VAL A 13 -13.32 -1.50 23.91
N VAL A 14 -12.03 -1.52 23.57
CA VAL A 14 -11.01 -2.30 24.26
C VAL A 14 -9.85 -1.38 24.59
N ASP A 15 -9.41 -1.42 25.85
CA ASP A 15 -8.23 -0.68 26.33
C ASP A 15 -7.14 -1.66 26.74
N GLY A 16 -6.09 -1.74 25.94
CA GLY A 16 -4.94 -2.62 26.19
C GLY A 16 -3.80 -2.00 27.01
N ARG A 17 -3.94 -0.76 27.47
CA ARG A 17 -2.87 -0.04 28.18
C ARG A 17 -2.52 -0.64 29.54
N GLY A 18 -3.42 -1.40 30.12
CA GLY A 18 -3.22 -2.04 31.43
C GLY A 18 -2.67 -3.46 31.36
N LEU A 19 -2.23 -3.94 30.20
CA LEU A 19 -1.75 -5.31 30.02
C LEU A 19 -0.51 -5.55 30.91
N LYS A 20 -0.61 -6.57 31.79
CA LYS A 20 0.52 -7.10 32.57
C LYS A 20 0.71 -8.57 32.22
N LEU A 21 1.94 -8.95 31.95
CA LEU A 21 2.31 -10.33 31.70
C LEU A 21 3.04 -10.90 32.93
N GLN A 22 2.53 -12.00 33.46
CA GLN A 22 3.13 -12.67 34.60
C GLN A 22 4.55 -13.13 34.26
N GLY A 23 5.52 -12.78 35.10
CA GLY A 23 6.93 -13.05 34.90
C GLY A 23 7.67 -12.05 33.99
N TYR A 24 6.98 -11.04 33.46
CA TYR A 24 7.54 -10.01 32.60
C TYR A 24 7.08 -8.59 33.00
N GLU A 25 6.87 -8.37 34.28
CA GLU A 25 6.25 -7.16 34.85
C GLU A 25 7.07 -5.89 34.57
N ASN A 26 8.39 -6.04 34.35
CA ASN A 26 9.29 -4.93 34.03
C ASN A 26 9.44 -4.68 32.52
N GLY A 27 8.70 -5.40 31.67
CA GLY A 27 8.74 -5.24 30.23
C GLY A 27 7.84 -4.09 29.75
N PHE A 28 8.10 -3.61 28.53
CA PHE A 28 7.30 -2.58 27.87
C PHE A 28 6.22 -3.24 26.99
N TYR A 29 5.10 -3.62 27.60
CA TYR A 29 4.00 -4.29 26.92
C TYR A 29 2.76 -3.40 26.88
N ILE A 30 2.07 -3.43 25.74
CA ILE A 30 0.77 -2.84 25.56
C ILE A 30 -0.11 -3.84 24.82
N GLY A 31 -1.36 -4.02 25.24
CA GLY A 31 -2.33 -4.84 24.55
C GLY A 31 -3.03 -4.10 23.42
N GLY A 32 -3.85 -4.84 22.67
CA GLY A 32 -4.64 -4.25 21.59
C GLY A 32 -5.67 -3.25 22.12
N CYS A 33 -5.78 -2.11 21.45
CA CYS A 33 -6.83 -1.12 21.68
C CYS A 33 -7.78 -1.09 20.48
N LEU A 34 -9.08 -1.00 20.75
CA LEU A 34 -10.10 -0.95 19.71
C LEU A 34 -10.98 0.29 19.92
N PHE A 35 -11.03 1.12 18.89
CA PHE A 35 -11.96 2.25 18.80
C PHE A 35 -13.07 1.99 17.80
N ASP A 36 -14.29 2.35 18.17
CA ASP A 36 -15.46 2.40 17.30
C ASP A 36 -15.95 3.84 17.13
N HIS A 37 -16.77 4.07 16.12
CA HIS A 37 -17.31 5.38 15.77
C HIS A 37 -16.25 6.45 15.53
N VAL A 38 -15.09 6.06 15.01
CA VAL A 38 -14.05 6.99 14.57
C VAL A 38 -14.56 7.80 13.38
N LYS A 39 -14.22 9.07 13.31
CA LYS A 39 -14.57 9.98 12.23
C LYS A 39 -13.32 10.40 11.43
N LYS A 40 -13.52 10.77 10.17
CA LYS A 40 -12.44 11.15 9.24
C LYS A 40 -11.65 12.40 9.64
N ASP A 41 -12.20 13.23 10.51
CA ASP A 41 -11.57 14.46 11.01
C ASP A 41 -10.69 14.23 12.25
N MET A 42 -10.80 13.07 12.89
CA MET A 42 -9.99 12.70 14.07
C MET A 42 -8.54 12.42 13.69
N ARG A 43 -7.61 12.78 14.56
CA ARG A 43 -6.18 12.53 14.37
C ARG A 43 -5.86 11.03 14.37
N ILE A 44 -6.54 10.24 15.19
CA ILE A 44 -6.39 8.77 15.21
C ILE A 44 -6.79 8.10 13.88
N TYR A 45 -7.51 8.81 12.99
CA TYR A 45 -7.77 8.37 11.62
C TYR A 45 -6.72 8.88 10.64
N LYS A 46 -6.31 10.14 10.78
CA LYS A 46 -5.43 10.82 9.81
C LYS A 46 -3.97 10.42 9.97
N GLU A 47 -3.53 10.21 11.22
CA GLU A 47 -2.13 9.98 11.55
C GLU A 47 -1.86 8.48 11.68
N GLU A 48 -0.69 8.05 11.22
CA GLU A 48 -0.24 6.69 11.40
C GLU A 48 0.09 6.41 12.86
N ILE A 49 -0.67 5.50 13.49
CA ILE A 49 -0.40 5.02 14.83
C ILE A 49 0.44 3.75 14.70
N PHE A 50 1.72 3.85 14.95
CA PHE A 50 2.63 2.71 14.83
C PHE A 50 2.56 1.81 16.06
N GLY A 51 1.38 1.25 16.33
CA GLY A 51 1.09 0.45 17.52
C GLY A 51 -0.21 -0.36 17.40
N PRO A 52 -0.57 -1.18 18.42
CA PRO A 52 -1.70 -2.10 18.36
C PRO A 52 -3.05 -1.39 18.59
N VAL A 53 -3.37 -0.43 17.75
CA VAL A 53 -4.61 0.35 17.80
C VAL A 53 -5.40 0.13 16.52
N LEU A 54 -6.63 -0.36 16.65
CA LEU A 54 -7.57 -0.54 15.56
C LEU A 54 -8.68 0.51 15.65
N SER A 55 -8.85 1.28 14.58
CA SER A 55 -9.91 2.29 14.45
C SER A 55 -10.98 1.81 13.47
N VAL A 56 -12.23 1.81 13.91
CA VAL A 56 -13.39 1.41 13.11
C VAL A 56 -14.21 2.63 12.74
N ILE A 57 -14.39 2.85 11.44
CA ILE A 57 -15.31 3.83 10.87
C ILE A 57 -16.50 3.09 10.28
N ARG A 58 -17.69 3.54 10.59
CA ARG A 58 -18.94 2.98 10.08
C ARG A 58 -19.47 3.86 8.96
N VAL A 59 -19.71 3.25 7.81
CA VAL A 59 -20.30 3.89 6.63
C VAL A 59 -21.59 3.17 6.24
N LYS A 60 -22.42 3.83 5.47
CA LYS A 60 -23.74 3.28 5.07
C LYS A 60 -23.69 2.59 3.71
N THR A 61 -22.81 3.03 2.83
CA THR A 61 -22.76 2.56 1.44
C THR A 61 -21.33 2.20 1.03
N PHE A 62 -21.24 1.42 -0.04
CA PHE A 62 -19.97 1.08 -0.69
C PHE A 62 -19.27 2.34 -1.20
N GLU A 63 -20.00 3.29 -1.77
CA GLU A 63 -19.49 4.53 -2.31
C GLU A 63 -18.86 5.41 -1.22
N GLU A 64 -19.49 5.48 -0.06
CA GLU A 64 -18.91 6.16 1.11
C GLU A 64 -17.60 5.52 1.55
N ALA A 65 -17.55 4.18 1.60
CA ALA A 65 -16.33 3.45 1.94
C ALA A 65 -15.21 3.71 0.93
N ALA A 66 -15.52 3.58 -0.36
CA ALA A 66 -14.55 3.81 -1.44
C ALA A 66 -14.03 5.26 -1.44
N LYS A 67 -14.94 6.23 -1.24
CA LYS A 67 -14.56 7.64 -1.15
C LYS A 67 -13.65 7.91 0.06
N LEU A 68 -13.96 7.35 1.22
CA LEU A 68 -13.15 7.50 2.43
C LEU A 68 -11.71 7.04 2.19
N ILE A 69 -11.53 5.88 1.56
CA ILE A 69 -10.23 5.32 1.23
C ILE A 69 -9.50 6.19 0.18
N ASN A 70 -10.21 6.61 -0.85
CA ASN A 70 -9.62 7.39 -1.93
C ASN A 70 -9.22 8.81 -1.52
N ASP A 71 -9.97 9.42 -0.59
CA ASP A 71 -9.68 10.76 -0.06
C ASP A 71 -8.49 10.76 0.94
N HIS A 72 -8.08 9.60 1.45
CA HIS A 72 -6.98 9.52 2.41
C HIS A 72 -5.64 9.84 1.73
N GLU A 73 -4.76 10.54 2.44
CA GLU A 73 -3.44 10.94 1.93
C GLU A 73 -2.47 9.77 1.76
N TYR A 74 -2.68 8.67 2.48
CA TYR A 74 -1.92 7.42 2.33
C TYR A 74 -2.70 6.40 1.49
N GLY A 75 -1.97 5.56 0.76
CA GLY A 75 -2.54 4.54 -0.11
C GLY A 75 -1.65 3.31 -0.22
N ASN A 76 -1.27 2.71 0.90
CA ASN A 76 -0.40 1.54 0.89
C ASN A 76 -1.15 0.29 0.46
N GLY A 77 -2.08 -0.17 1.24
CA GLY A 77 -2.86 -1.37 0.95
C GLY A 77 -4.23 -1.35 1.58
N VAL A 78 -5.17 -2.04 0.97
CA VAL A 78 -6.54 -2.21 1.48
C VAL A 78 -7.07 -3.58 1.12
N SER A 79 -7.96 -4.10 1.95
CA SER A 79 -8.66 -5.36 1.68
C SER A 79 -10.17 -5.19 1.77
N ILE A 80 -10.88 -5.85 0.85
CA ILE A 80 -12.32 -6.01 0.90
C ILE A 80 -12.68 -7.45 1.24
N TYR A 81 -13.66 -7.64 2.11
CA TYR A 81 -14.22 -8.94 2.44
C TYR A 81 -15.66 -8.99 1.96
N THR A 82 -15.92 -9.81 0.96
CA THR A 82 -17.24 -9.91 0.32
C THR A 82 -17.44 -11.27 -0.30
N ARG A 83 -18.71 -11.72 -0.42
CA ARG A 83 -19.10 -12.88 -1.21
C ARG A 83 -19.54 -12.49 -2.64
N ASP A 84 -19.71 -11.19 -2.88
CA ASP A 84 -20.12 -10.67 -4.17
C ASP A 84 -18.88 -10.37 -5.02
N GLY A 85 -18.73 -11.12 -6.10
CA GLY A 85 -17.62 -10.97 -7.04
C GLY A 85 -17.67 -9.64 -7.82
N ASP A 86 -18.85 -9.05 -8.01
CA ASP A 86 -18.98 -7.75 -8.66
C ASP A 86 -18.51 -6.62 -7.74
N ALA A 87 -18.93 -6.66 -6.47
CA ALA A 87 -18.43 -5.73 -5.46
C ALA A 87 -16.89 -5.80 -5.33
N GLY A 88 -16.31 -7.01 -5.34
CA GLY A 88 -14.85 -7.19 -5.27
C GLY A 88 -14.12 -6.59 -6.48
N ARG A 89 -14.59 -6.85 -7.71
CA ARG A 89 -14.02 -6.31 -8.95
C ARG A 89 -14.17 -4.78 -9.02
N THR A 90 -15.34 -4.29 -8.69
CA THR A 90 -15.63 -2.85 -8.69
C THR A 90 -14.75 -2.12 -7.67
N PHE A 91 -14.57 -2.71 -6.48
CA PHE A 91 -13.67 -2.18 -5.46
C PHE A 91 -12.25 -2.09 -5.99
N ALA A 92 -11.69 -3.19 -6.48
CA ALA A 92 -10.32 -3.24 -7.00
C ALA A 92 -10.07 -2.23 -8.13
N SER A 93 -11.08 -1.98 -8.97
CA SER A 93 -10.99 -1.01 -10.08
C SER A 93 -11.06 0.45 -9.61
N LYS A 94 -11.83 0.75 -8.57
CA LYS A 94 -12.10 2.14 -8.14
C LYS A 94 -11.15 2.65 -7.06
N ILE A 95 -10.51 1.77 -6.30
CA ILE A 95 -9.69 2.15 -5.16
C ILE A 95 -8.30 2.63 -5.60
N GLN A 96 -7.90 3.78 -5.07
CA GLN A 96 -6.62 4.44 -5.37
C GLN A 96 -5.57 4.12 -4.30
N VAL A 97 -5.15 2.87 -4.26
CA VAL A 97 -4.08 2.38 -3.38
C VAL A 97 -3.16 1.43 -4.15
N GLY A 98 -1.96 1.20 -3.65
CA GLY A 98 -0.95 0.39 -4.34
C GLY A 98 -1.24 -1.11 -4.31
N MET A 99 -1.87 -1.61 -3.26
CA MET A 99 -2.15 -3.04 -3.09
C MET A 99 -3.61 -3.25 -2.69
N VAL A 100 -4.31 -4.14 -3.38
CA VAL A 100 -5.71 -4.47 -3.08
C VAL A 100 -5.85 -5.96 -2.87
N GLY A 101 -6.39 -6.34 -1.71
CA GLY A 101 -6.77 -7.71 -1.38
C GLY A 101 -8.28 -7.92 -1.51
N ILE A 102 -8.70 -9.05 -2.07
CA ILE A 102 -10.09 -9.50 -2.05
C ILE A 102 -10.13 -10.78 -1.23
N ASN A 103 -10.75 -10.70 -0.05
CA ASN A 103 -10.80 -11.77 0.94
C ASN A 103 -9.39 -12.22 1.43
N VAL A 104 -8.40 -11.34 1.34
CA VAL A 104 -7.03 -11.53 1.82
C VAL A 104 -6.70 -10.40 2.79
N PRO A 105 -6.27 -10.68 4.03
CA PRO A 105 -6.10 -9.67 5.07
C PRO A 105 -4.95 -8.69 4.83
N ILE A 106 -3.86 -9.17 4.25
CA ILE A 106 -2.66 -8.37 3.96
C ILE A 106 -2.28 -8.63 2.51
N PRO A 107 -2.54 -7.68 1.58
CA PRO A 107 -2.40 -7.91 0.15
C PRO A 107 -0.95 -7.77 -0.35
N VAL A 108 0.01 -8.25 0.41
CA VAL A 108 1.44 -8.22 0.05
C VAL A 108 1.79 -9.49 -0.73
N PRO A 109 2.20 -9.40 -2.01
CA PRO A 109 2.60 -10.56 -2.79
C PRO A 109 4.00 -11.05 -2.43
N MET A 110 4.43 -12.13 -3.06
CA MET A 110 5.80 -12.60 -2.99
C MET A 110 6.78 -11.55 -3.55
N ALA A 111 7.99 -11.45 -2.97
CA ALA A 111 8.95 -10.38 -3.27
C ALA A 111 9.50 -10.35 -4.71
N PHE A 112 9.26 -11.38 -5.52
CA PHE A 112 9.60 -11.38 -6.94
C PHE A 112 8.60 -10.60 -7.81
N HIS A 113 7.42 -10.27 -7.27
CA HIS A 113 6.48 -9.33 -7.89
C HIS A 113 6.82 -7.90 -7.45
N SER A 114 6.61 -6.96 -8.34
CA SER A 114 6.67 -5.54 -7.99
C SER A 114 5.41 -5.15 -7.23
N PHE A 115 5.59 -4.50 -6.09
CA PHE A 115 4.48 -3.99 -5.28
C PHE A 115 4.93 -2.79 -4.42
N GLY A 116 3.99 -1.95 -4.04
CA GLY A 116 4.26 -0.81 -3.19
C GLY A 116 3.02 0.04 -2.98
N GLY A 117 3.15 1.07 -2.17
CA GLY A 117 2.09 2.04 -1.91
C GLY A 117 1.95 3.08 -3.02
N TRP A 118 0.83 3.78 -2.99
CA TRP A 118 0.58 4.99 -3.75
C TRP A 118 0.52 6.20 -2.83
N LYS A 119 0.35 7.39 -3.39
CA LYS A 119 0.22 8.65 -2.67
C LYS A 119 1.43 8.84 -1.73
N ARG A 120 1.20 9.26 -0.48
CA ARG A 120 2.28 9.46 0.51
C ARG A 120 2.85 8.17 1.12
N SER A 121 2.33 7.02 0.71
CA SER A 121 2.86 5.72 1.16
C SER A 121 4.08 5.24 0.36
N LEU A 122 4.50 5.97 -0.66
CA LEU A 122 5.70 5.66 -1.44
C LEU A 122 6.44 6.96 -1.80
N PHE A 123 7.76 6.94 -1.74
CA PHE A 123 8.61 7.99 -2.28
C PHE A 123 9.06 7.63 -3.69
N GLY A 124 8.73 8.48 -4.67
CA GLY A 124 8.98 8.23 -6.10
C GLY A 124 7.92 7.33 -6.75
N ASP A 125 8.21 6.89 -7.98
CA ASP A 125 7.22 6.22 -8.83
C ASP A 125 7.47 4.70 -8.97
N SER A 126 8.59 4.20 -8.45
CA SER A 126 9.00 2.81 -8.60
C SER A 126 9.00 2.07 -7.28
N ALA A 127 8.39 0.89 -7.26
CA ALA A 127 8.46 -0.02 -6.13
C ALA A 127 9.86 -0.64 -6.02
N MET A 128 10.23 -1.10 -4.81
CA MET A 128 11.57 -1.62 -4.53
C MET A 128 11.71 -3.12 -4.78
N HIS A 129 10.63 -3.83 -5.06
CA HIS A 129 10.59 -5.28 -5.23
C HIS A 129 10.44 -5.70 -6.71
N GLY A 130 10.81 -6.94 -7.02
CA GLY A 130 10.71 -7.50 -8.36
C GLY A 130 11.63 -6.80 -9.37
N MET A 131 11.22 -6.77 -10.63
CA MET A 131 11.99 -6.17 -11.72
C MET A 131 12.20 -4.65 -11.58
N GLU A 132 11.30 -3.96 -10.90
CA GLU A 132 11.47 -2.52 -10.65
C GLU A 132 12.63 -2.23 -9.73
N GLY A 133 12.90 -3.08 -8.74
CA GLY A 133 14.07 -2.96 -7.89
C GLY A 133 15.38 -3.07 -8.70
N ILE A 134 15.42 -3.95 -9.69
CA ILE A 134 16.57 -4.05 -10.60
C ILE A 134 16.72 -2.77 -11.44
N LYS A 135 15.61 -2.28 -12.02
CA LYS A 135 15.61 -1.05 -12.82
C LYS A 135 16.04 0.18 -12.02
N PHE A 136 15.66 0.23 -10.74
CA PHE A 136 16.04 1.33 -9.85
C PHE A 136 17.55 1.45 -9.66
N TYR A 137 18.27 0.33 -9.53
CA TYR A 137 19.73 0.31 -9.31
C TYR A 137 20.54 0.22 -10.59
N THR A 138 19.92 0.16 -11.77
CA THR A 138 20.59 0.01 -13.05
C THR A 138 20.16 1.10 -14.03
N LYS A 139 20.96 1.27 -15.09
CA LYS A 139 20.64 2.17 -16.19
C LYS A 139 20.54 1.37 -17.48
N LEU A 140 19.48 1.59 -18.24
CA LEU A 140 19.36 1.04 -19.59
C LEU A 140 20.41 1.68 -20.50
N LYS A 141 21.17 0.85 -21.21
CA LYS A 141 22.07 1.29 -22.28
C LYS A 141 21.64 0.62 -23.59
N THR A 142 21.30 1.42 -24.57
CA THR A 142 21.01 0.95 -25.92
C THR A 142 22.28 1.02 -26.77
N ILE A 143 22.64 -0.08 -27.40
CA ILE A 143 23.78 -0.16 -28.31
C ILE A 143 23.26 -0.61 -29.65
N THR A 144 23.49 0.23 -30.67
CA THR A 144 23.21 -0.13 -32.06
C THR A 144 24.55 -0.28 -32.77
N SER A 145 24.84 -1.42 -33.40
CA SER A 145 26.10 -1.67 -34.09
C SER A 145 25.81 -2.25 -35.47
N ARG A 146 26.67 -1.88 -36.39
CA ARG A 146 26.71 -2.47 -37.73
C ARG A 146 28.17 -2.89 -38.02
N TRP A 147 28.35 -4.13 -38.44
CA TRP A 147 29.65 -4.66 -38.84
C TRP A 147 29.64 -4.81 -40.36
N PRO A 148 30.29 -3.90 -41.11
CA PRO A 148 30.41 -4.05 -42.56
C PRO A 148 31.23 -5.28 -42.91
N SER A 149 30.80 -6.03 -43.90
CA SER A 149 31.49 -7.20 -44.40
C SER A 149 32.59 -6.78 -45.36
N GLY A 150 33.84 -6.73 -44.84
CA GLY A 150 35.05 -6.52 -45.64
C GLY A 150 35.69 -5.12 -45.55
N ILE A 151 36.98 -5.07 -45.75
CA ILE A 151 37.84 -3.86 -45.63
C ILE A 151 37.57 -2.82 -46.75
N ARG A 152 36.86 -3.21 -47.82
CA ARG A 152 36.62 -2.39 -49.04
C ARG A 152 35.19 -1.97 -49.30
N SER A 153 34.26 -2.25 -48.41
CA SER A 153 32.88 -1.78 -48.58
C SER A 153 32.72 -0.32 -48.15
N ASN A 154 32.20 0.52 -49.03
CA ASN A 154 31.82 1.88 -48.66
C ASN A 154 30.76 1.85 -47.55
N PRO A 155 30.75 2.83 -46.64
CA PRO A 155 29.73 2.91 -45.58
C PRO A 155 28.36 3.17 -46.21
N GLU A 156 27.50 2.16 -46.22
CA GLU A 156 26.08 2.31 -46.55
C GLU A 156 25.33 2.63 -45.28
N PHE A 157 24.74 3.81 -45.23
CA PHE A 157 23.85 4.24 -44.15
C PHE A 157 22.40 3.82 -44.42
N VAL A 158 22.18 2.52 -44.56
CA VAL A 158 20.84 1.98 -44.72
C VAL A 158 20.38 1.39 -43.37
N MET A 159 19.30 1.88 -42.82
CA MET A 159 18.68 1.29 -41.62
C MET A 159 18.20 -0.13 -41.95
N PRO A 160 18.58 -1.16 -41.16
CA PRO A 160 18.03 -2.48 -41.34
C PRO A 160 16.52 -2.47 -41.10
N THR A 161 15.74 -2.81 -42.11
CA THR A 161 14.31 -3.08 -41.96
C THR A 161 14.10 -4.54 -41.63
N MET A 162 13.28 -4.82 -40.60
CA MET A 162 12.83 -6.19 -40.35
C MET A 162 11.95 -6.64 -41.53
N LYS A 163 12.32 -7.77 -42.11
CA LYS A 163 11.46 -8.51 -43.09
C LYS A 163 10.55 -9.44 -42.34
#